data_8afb409444d1db59fe5de15089be1ca6
#
_entry.id   8afb409444d1db59fe5de15089be1ca6
#
_cell.length_a   1.000
_cell.length_b   1.000
_cell.length_c   1.000
_cell.angle_alpha   90.00
_cell.angle_beta   90.00
_cell.angle_gamma   90.00
#
_symmetry.space_group_name_H-M   'P 1'
#
loop_
_entity.id
_entity.type
_entity.pdbx_description
1 polymer ?
#
loop_
_entity_poly.entity_id
_entity_poly.type
_entity_poly.pdbx_seq_one_letter_code
_entity_poly.pdbx_strand_id
1 'polypeptide(L)'
;EPLQMARKFPEVMFVVCEKRNFAIKEIEKRNQESVERNQDSAERNKEINLILLDDAFQHRYTARDIDILLTEYNRPFFSDKVIPFGLLREYRRGFKRADYIVVTKCPPLNFEDKKRFVEKLKLRFGQRIFFSNIVYKAPYRIGNKSETIELENRSVVLFTGISNNAHIRKYIE
;
A
#
# COMPACT_ATOMS: atom_id res chain seq x y z
N GLU A 1 -5.04 12.29 2.08
CA GLU A 1 -4.97 10.80 2.04
C GLU A 1 -5.10 10.18 3.44
N PRO A 2 -4.32 10.55 4.49
CA PRO A 2 -4.46 9.97 5.83
C PRO A 2 -5.86 10.15 6.45
N LEU A 3 -6.49 11.31 6.26
CA LEU A 3 -7.85 11.55 6.74
C LEU A 3 -8.89 10.63 6.08
N GLN A 4 -8.71 10.34 4.79
CA GLN A 4 -9.58 9.41 4.06
C GLN A 4 -9.43 7.98 4.59
N MET A 5 -8.18 7.56 4.86
CA MET A 5 -7.90 6.26 5.47
C MET A 5 -8.50 6.15 6.87
N ALA A 6 -8.32 7.15 7.72
CA ALA A 6 -8.88 7.18 9.07
C ALA A 6 -10.42 7.10 9.08
N ARG A 7 -11.09 7.76 8.13
CA ARG A 7 -12.55 7.65 7.98
C ARG A 7 -13.01 6.27 7.47
N LYS A 8 -12.16 5.60 6.69
CA LYS A 8 -12.47 4.26 6.16
C LYS A 8 -12.24 3.15 7.17
N PHE A 9 -11.26 3.32 8.04
CA PHE A 9 -10.83 2.34 9.04
C PHE A 9 -10.79 3.00 10.42
N PRO A 10 -11.96 3.27 11.05
CA PRO A 10 -12.03 3.98 12.32
C PRO A 10 -11.41 3.22 13.49
N GLU A 11 -11.24 1.90 13.35
CA GLU A 11 -10.61 1.02 14.31
C GLU A 11 -9.06 1.10 14.28
N VAL A 12 -8.48 1.70 13.25
CA VAL A 12 -7.04 1.82 13.08
C VAL A 12 -6.57 3.20 13.51
N MET A 13 -5.52 3.25 14.33
CA MET A 13 -4.87 4.51 14.69
C MET A 13 -4.03 5.04 13.51
N PHE A 14 -4.31 6.25 13.06
CA PHE A 14 -3.51 6.94 12.05
C PHE A 14 -2.70 8.05 12.66
N VAL A 15 -1.39 8.04 12.43
CA VAL A 15 -0.46 9.06 12.91
C VAL A 15 0.27 9.69 11.73
N VAL A 16 0.27 11.01 11.65
CA VAL A 16 1.00 11.77 10.63
C VAL A 16 2.16 12.48 11.30
N CYS A 17 3.37 12.14 10.90
CA CYS A 17 4.58 12.74 11.47
C CYS A 17 5.74 12.63 10.46
N GLU A 18 6.47 13.72 10.26
CA GLU A 18 7.67 13.73 9.42
C GLU A 18 8.81 12.90 10.03
N LYS A 19 8.95 12.98 11.37
CA LYS A 19 9.98 12.24 12.13
C LYS A 19 9.43 10.89 12.58
N ARG A 20 9.46 9.88 11.73
CA ARG A 20 8.86 8.56 11.94
C ARG A 20 9.31 7.88 13.22
N ASN A 21 10.62 7.90 13.52
CA ASN A 21 11.14 7.32 14.78
C ASN A 21 10.59 8.01 16.04
N PHE A 22 10.30 9.31 15.96
CA PHE A 22 9.65 10.02 17.06
C PHE A 22 8.20 9.54 17.23
N ALA A 23 7.47 9.43 16.12
CA ALA A 23 6.09 8.92 16.15
C ALA A 23 6.00 7.49 16.69
N ILE A 24 6.92 6.62 16.28
CA ILE A 24 6.99 5.23 16.76
C ILE A 24 7.18 5.20 18.28
N LYS A 25 8.17 5.92 18.80
CA LYS A 25 8.43 5.99 20.25
C LYS A 25 7.23 6.51 21.04
N GLU A 26 6.54 7.51 20.50
CA GLU A 26 5.35 8.04 21.14
C GLU A 26 4.17 7.04 21.15
N ILE A 27 4.01 6.28 20.06
CA ILE A 27 3.03 5.19 19.97
C ILE A 27 3.36 4.08 20.97
N GLU A 28 4.62 3.64 21.03
CA GLU A 28 5.09 2.61 21.96
C GLU A 28 4.85 3.03 23.41
N LYS A 29 5.19 4.28 23.77
CA LYS A 29 4.95 4.84 25.10
C LYS A 29 3.47 4.80 25.46
N ARG A 30 2.59 5.28 24.59
CA ARG A 30 1.13 5.25 24.79
C ARG A 30 0.60 3.84 24.93
N ASN A 31 1.13 2.92 24.14
CA ASN A 31 0.76 1.51 24.21
C ASN A 31 1.11 0.92 25.58
N GLN A 32 2.31 1.16 26.10
CA GLN A 32 2.74 0.74 27.43
C GLN A 32 1.86 1.32 28.53
N GLU A 33 1.61 2.64 28.50
CA GLU A 33 0.74 3.31 29.47
C GLU A 33 -0.71 2.78 29.44
N SER A 34 -1.21 2.37 28.26
CA SER A 34 -2.55 1.78 28.14
C SER A 34 -2.61 0.36 28.69
N VAL A 35 -1.58 -0.43 28.48
CA VAL A 35 -1.47 -1.80 29.04
C VAL A 35 -1.41 -1.75 30.57
N GLU A 36 -0.61 -0.84 31.14
CA GLU A 36 -0.50 -0.67 32.60
C GLU A 36 -1.81 -0.23 33.25
N ARG A 37 -2.58 0.69 32.62
CA ARG A 37 -3.89 1.15 33.13
C ARG A 37 -4.99 0.10 33.04
N ASN A 38 -4.92 -0.80 32.07
CA ASN A 38 -6.00 -1.76 31.75
C ASN A 38 -5.76 -3.16 32.32
N GLN A 39 -4.88 -3.33 33.31
CA GLN A 39 -4.62 -4.65 33.90
C GLN A 39 -5.85 -5.36 34.46
N ASP A 40 -6.91 -4.61 34.82
CA ASP A 40 -8.13 -5.12 35.44
C ASP A 40 -9.39 -5.07 34.56
N SER A 41 -9.33 -4.60 33.32
CA SER A 41 -10.53 -4.40 32.51
C SER A 41 -10.55 -5.26 31.23
N ALA A 42 -11.77 -5.64 30.79
CA ALA A 42 -12.04 -6.37 29.55
C ALA A 42 -11.64 -5.59 28.26
N GLU A 43 -11.02 -4.42 28.38
CA GLU A 43 -10.56 -3.57 27.26
C GLU A 43 -9.15 -3.92 26.74
N ARG A 44 -8.63 -5.10 27.02
CA ARG A 44 -7.34 -5.60 26.51
C ARG A 44 -7.21 -5.60 24.97
N ASN A 45 -8.29 -5.29 24.25
CA ASN A 45 -8.35 -5.31 22.78
C ASN A 45 -7.80 -4.06 22.07
N LYS A 46 -7.14 -3.15 22.78
CA LYS A 46 -6.57 -1.92 22.17
C LYS A 46 -5.04 -1.89 22.13
N GLU A 47 -4.39 -3.02 22.41
CA GLU A 47 -2.95 -3.12 22.30
C GLU A 47 -2.49 -3.01 20.83
N ILE A 48 -1.52 -2.14 20.60
CA ILE A 48 -0.93 -1.97 19.27
C ILE A 48 0.16 -3.01 19.07
N ASN A 49 -0.11 -4.00 18.24
CA ASN A 49 0.80 -5.09 17.94
C ASN A 49 1.52 -4.93 16.60
N LEU A 50 1.05 -4.00 15.76
CA LEU A 50 1.59 -3.77 14.44
C LEU A 50 1.61 -2.29 14.08
N ILE A 51 2.74 -1.80 13.60
CA ILE A 51 2.91 -0.46 13.03
C ILE A 51 3.19 -0.58 11.54
N LEU A 52 2.32 -0.03 10.71
CA LEU A 52 2.51 0.06 9.27
C LEU A 52 3.05 1.43 8.90
N LEU A 53 4.17 1.47 8.18
CA LEU A 53 4.76 2.70 7.69
C LEU A 53 4.45 2.86 6.19
N ASP A 54 3.69 3.88 5.84
CA ASP A 54 3.39 4.20 4.45
C ASP A 54 4.51 5.03 3.83
N ASP A 55 4.82 4.73 2.56
CA ASP A 55 5.88 5.36 1.75
C ASP A 55 7.24 5.45 2.48
N ALA A 56 7.61 4.39 3.19
CA ALA A 56 8.75 4.41 4.09
C ALA A 56 9.98 3.62 3.60
N PHE A 57 9.94 3.03 2.41
CA PHE A 57 11.03 2.18 1.91
C PHE A 57 12.38 2.91 1.85
N GLN A 58 12.39 4.22 1.56
CA GLN A 58 13.57 5.07 1.53
C GLN A 58 13.99 5.58 2.93
N HIS A 59 13.14 5.44 3.96
CA HIS A 59 13.45 5.88 5.34
C HIS A 59 14.35 4.88 6.06
N ARG A 60 15.62 4.85 5.69
CA ARG A 60 16.63 3.86 6.14
C ARG A 60 17.03 4.00 7.59
N TYR A 61 16.68 5.10 8.26
CA TYR A 61 16.97 5.35 9.69
C TYR A 61 15.97 4.68 10.63
N THR A 62 14.85 4.19 10.11
CA THR A 62 13.85 3.48 10.89
C THR A 62 14.10 1.98 10.74
N ALA A 63 14.38 1.31 11.85
CA ALA A 63 14.44 -0.15 11.88
C ALA A 63 13.03 -0.72 11.61
N ARG A 64 12.96 -1.78 10.83
CA ARG A 64 11.72 -2.46 10.46
C ARG A 64 11.96 -3.96 10.47
N ASP A 65 10.97 -4.72 10.89
CA ASP A 65 11.02 -6.18 10.88
C ASP A 65 10.75 -6.73 9.48
N ILE A 66 9.93 -6.00 8.70
CA ILE A 66 9.53 -6.42 7.35
C ILE A 66 9.56 -5.21 6.41
N ASP A 67 10.26 -5.35 5.30
CA ASP A 67 10.29 -4.41 4.19
C ASP A 67 9.50 -4.92 2.98
N ILE A 68 8.43 -4.21 2.62
CA ILE A 68 7.60 -4.52 1.46
C ILE A 68 7.86 -3.47 0.37
N LEU A 69 8.32 -3.93 -0.80
CA LEU A 69 8.50 -3.08 -1.97
C LEU A 69 7.34 -3.25 -2.95
N LEU A 70 6.69 -2.15 -3.30
CA LEU A 70 5.67 -2.14 -4.35
C LEU A 70 6.27 -1.75 -5.69
N THR A 71 5.83 -2.43 -6.76
CA THR A 71 6.19 -2.08 -8.14
C THR A 71 5.00 -2.31 -9.07
N GLU A 72 4.81 -1.46 -10.05
CA GLU A 72 3.76 -1.66 -11.04
C GLU A 72 4.21 -2.66 -12.12
N TYR A 73 3.29 -3.52 -12.60
CA TYR A 73 3.58 -4.51 -13.65
C TYR A 73 4.04 -3.86 -14.95
N ASN A 74 3.35 -2.83 -15.40
CA ASN A 74 3.65 -2.14 -16.67
C ASN A 74 4.87 -1.22 -16.59
N ARG A 75 5.28 -0.83 -15.38
CA ARG A 75 6.45 0.01 -15.15
C ARG A 75 7.23 -0.49 -13.94
N PRO A 76 7.86 -1.67 -14.05
CA PRO A 76 8.60 -2.23 -12.93
C PRO A 76 9.87 -1.44 -12.66
N PHE A 77 10.24 -1.33 -11.39
CA PHE A 77 11.42 -0.55 -10.96
C PHE A 77 12.72 -0.97 -11.66
N PHE A 78 12.83 -2.23 -12.05
CA PHE A 78 14.03 -2.72 -12.76
C PHE A 78 14.13 -2.25 -14.23
N SER A 79 13.07 -1.70 -14.79
CA SER A 79 13.05 -1.09 -16.13
C SER A 79 13.11 0.45 -16.09
N ASP A 80 13.02 1.06 -14.90
CA ASP A 80 13.01 2.51 -14.73
C ASP A 80 14.39 3.06 -14.32
N LYS A 81 14.58 4.36 -14.35
CA LYS A 81 15.81 5.09 -13.99
C LYS A 81 15.56 5.99 -12.80
N VAL A 82 16.64 6.40 -12.15
CA VAL A 82 16.59 7.38 -11.05
C VAL A 82 16.30 8.79 -11.61
N ILE A 83 15.57 9.59 -10.84
CA ILE A 83 15.33 11.02 -11.11
C ILE A 83 16.68 11.72 -11.38
N PRO A 84 16.77 12.57 -12.45
CA PRO A 84 15.69 13.07 -13.31
C PRO A 84 15.39 12.21 -14.55
N PHE A 85 16.13 11.14 -14.81
CA PHE A 85 16.02 10.31 -16.02
C PHE A 85 14.90 9.26 -15.95
N GLY A 86 14.22 9.14 -14.84
CA GLY A 86 13.09 8.25 -14.57
C GLY A 86 12.35 8.69 -13.31
N LEU A 87 11.58 7.77 -12.68
CA LEU A 87 10.80 8.07 -11.48
C LEU A 87 11.35 7.41 -10.20
N LEU A 88 12.47 6.69 -10.27
CA LEU A 88 13.02 6.05 -9.09
C LEU A 88 13.64 7.11 -8.15
N ARG A 89 13.29 7.03 -6.87
CA ARG A 89 13.87 7.86 -5.81
C ARG A 89 15.23 7.37 -5.32
N GLU A 90 15.57 6.09 -5.65
CA GLU A 90 16.86 5.49 -5.34
C GLU A 90 17.28 4.49 -6.42
N TYR A 91 18.53 4.07 -6.39
CA TYR A 91 19.04 3.06 -7.34
C TYR A 91 18.30 1.73 -7.21
N ARG A 92 18.09 1.03 -8.35
CA ARG A 92 17.40 -0.27 -8.44
C ARG A 92 17.90 -1.28 -7.41
N ARG A 93 19.21 -1.30 -7.11
CA ARG A 93 19.80 -2.22 -6.12
C ARG A 93 19.20 -2.09 -4.72
N GLY A 94 18.49 -1.00 -4.42
CA GLY A 94 17.77 -0.80 -3.16
C GLY A 94 16.73 -1.89 -2.88
N PHE A 95 16.15 -2.52 -3.91
CA PHE A 95 15.20 -3.63 -3.78
C PHE A 95 15.74 -4.82 -2.97
N LYS A 96 17.07 -4.94 -2.88
CA LYS A 96 17.74 -6.01 -2.12
C LYS A 96 17.44 -5.99 -0.61
N ARG A 97 16.88 -4.88 -0.09
CA ARG A 97 16.44 -4.77 1.32
C ARG A 97 15.05 -5.34 1.54
N ALA A 98 14.24 -5.42 0.48
CA ALA A 98 12.88 -5.92 0.59
C ALA A 98 12.85 -7.40 0.96
N ASP A 99 11.99 -7.76 1.88
CA ASP A 99 11.62 -9.15 2.19
C ASP A 99 10.54 -9.62 1.21
N TYR A 100 9.61 -8.72 0.91
CA TYR A 100 8.51 -8.97 -0.01
C TYR A 100 8.49 -7.96 -1.14
N ILE A 101 8.21 -8.44 -2.35
CA ILE A 101 7.96 -7.60 -3.51
C ILE A 101 6.54 -7.85 -3.99
N VAL A 102 5.74 -6.81 -4.05
CA VAL A 102 4.36 -6.90 -4.55
C VAL A 102 4.28 -6.19 -5.89
N VAL A 103 4.02 -6.95 -6.94
CA VAL A 103 3.76 -6.43 -8.27
C VAL A 103 2.28 -6.06 -8.35
N THR A 104 2.01 -4.77 -8.51
CA THR A 104 0.65 -4.22 -8.49
C THR A 104 0.13 -3.95 -9.90
N LYS A 105 -1.19 -3.75 -9.99
CA LYS A 105 -1.89 -3.43 -11.26
C LYS A 105 -1.60 -4.46 -12.36
N CYS A 106 -1.48 -5.73 -11.98
CA CYS A 106 -1.28 -6.78 -12.96
C CYS A 106 -2.55 -6.99 -13.79
N PRO A 107 -2.42 -7.21 -15.12
CA PRO A 107 -3.49 -7.82 -15.89
C PRO A 107 -3.66 -9.29 -15.45
N PRO A 108 -4.66 -10.03 -15.98
CA PRO A 108 -4.68 -11.47 -15.83
C PRO A 108 -3.38 -12.08 -16.38
N LEU A 109 -2.60 -12.73 -15.50
CA LEU A 109 -1.30 -13.30 -15.82
C LEU A 109 -1.36 -14.82 -15.77
N ASN A 110 -0.84 -15.48 -16.80
CA ASN A 110 -0.56 -16.90 -16.78
C ASN A 110 0.75 -17.21 -16.04
N PHE A 111 1.07 -18.48 -15.89
CA PHE A 111 2.28 -18.92 -15.19
C PHE A 111 3.57 -18.45 -15.89
N GLU A 112 3.62 -18.50 -17.22
CA GLU A 112 4.79 -18.11 -18.00
C GLU A 112 5.08 -16.61 -17.91
N ASP A 113 4.04 -15.76 -17.89
CA ASP A 113 4.21 -14.31 -17.73
C ASP A 113 4.81 -13.98 -16.36
N LYS A 114 4.32 -14.63 -15.30
CA LYS A 114 4.86 -14.47 -13.94
C LYS A 114 6.31 -14.93 -13.88
N LYS A 115 6.63 -16.07 -14.46
CA LYS A 115 7.99 -16.64 -14.52
C LYS A 115 8.96 -15.68 -15.21
N ARG A 116 8.61 -15.17 -16.40
CA ARG A 116 9.42 -14.18 -17.13
C ARG A 116 9.66 -12.91 -16.33
N PHE A 117 8.65 -12.45 -15.59
CA PHE A 117 8.80 -11.28 -14.74
C PHE A 117 9.79 -11.52 -13.60
N VAL A 118 9.68 -12.66 -12.93
CA VAL A 118 10.58 -13.08 -11.83
C VAL A 118 12.02 -13.22 -12.32
N GLU A 119 12.25 -13.83 -13.49
CA GLU A 119 13.58 -13.97 -14.09
C GLU A 119 14.26 -12.62 -14.34
N LYS A 120 13.49 -11.62 -14.84
CA LYS A 120 14.01 -10.26 -15.06
C LYS A 120 14.34 -9.55 -13.74
N LEU A 121 13.57 -9.81 -12.69
CA LEU A 121 13.75 -9.20 -11.38
C LEU A 121 15.00 -9.70 -10.65
N LYS A 122 15.40 -10.96 -10.86
CA LYS A 122 16.56 -11.59 -10.22
C LYS A 122 16.49 -11.52 -8.70
N LEU A 123 15.46 -12.15 -8.13
CA LEU A 123 15.25 -12.23 -6.68
C LEU A 123 16.49 -12.74 -5.94
N ARG A 124 16.70 -12.24 -4.74
CA ARG A 124 17.69 -12.79 -3.82
C ARG A 124 17.08 -13.95 -3.02
N PHE A 125 17.94 -14.79 -2.49
CA PHE A 125 17.53 -15.82 -1.54
C PHE A 125 16.74 -15.20 -0.36
N GLY A 126 15.63 -15.80 -0.01
CA GLY A 126 14.74 -15.35 1.05
C GLY A 126 13.68 -14.32 0.62
N GLN A 127 13.84 -13.62 -0.49
CA GLN A 127 12.81 -12.69 -0.99
C GLN A 127 11.60 -13.45 -1.56
N ARG A 128 10.40 -12.93 -1.30
CA ARG A 128 9.15 -13.45 -1.85
C ARG A 128 8.49 -12.42 -2.75
N ILE A 129 7.80 -12.91 -3.80
CA ILE A 129 7.09 -12.06 -4.75
C ILE A 129 5.61 -12.42 -4.80
N PHE A 130 4.77 -11.40 -4.89
CA PHE A 130 3.32 -11.52 -5.06
C PHE A 130 2.87 -10.67 -6.24
N PHE A 131 1.81 -11.12 -6.90
CA PHE A 131 1.17 -10.41 -7.99
C PHE A 131 -0.25 -10.05 -7.57
N SER A 132 -0.62 -8.77 -7.71
CA SER A 132 -1.94 -8.27 -7.36
C SER A 132 -2.56 -7.52 -8.52
N ASN A 133 -3.86 -7.63 -8.67
CA ASN A 133 -4.66 -6.90 -9.63
C ASN A 133 -5.58 -5.91 -8.94
N ILE A 134 -6.15 -4.99 -9.71
CA ILE A 134 -7.19 -4.08 -9.24
C ILE A 134 -8.54 -4.72 -9.54
N VAL A 135 -9.35 -4.86 -8.51
CA VAL A 135 -10.75 -5.29 -8.63
C VAL A 135 -11.63 -4.11 -8.23
N TYR A 136 -12.46 -3.66 -9.15
CA TYR A 136 -13.46 -2.64 -8.88
C TYR A 136 -14.73 -3.29 -8.35
N LYS A 137 -15.30 -2.68 -7.31
CA LYS A 137 -16.63 -3.03 -6.81
C LYS A 137 -17.66 -2.10 -7.42
N ALA A 138 -18.93 -2.49 -7.37
CA ALA A 138 -20.02 -1.62 -7.80
C ALA A 138 -19.90 -0.22 -7.16
N PRO A 139 -20.07 0.85 -7.92
CA PRO A 139 -20.06 2.20 -7.38
C PRO A 139 -21.24 2.39 -6.42
N TYR A 140 -21.06 3.25 -5.45
CA TYR A 140 -22.10 3.56 -4.46
C TYR A 140 -22.25 5.07 -4.30
N ARG A 141 -23.42 5.49 -3.78
CA ARG A 141 -23.70 6.91 -3.54
C ARG A 141 -22.80 7.46 -2.43
N ILE A 142 -22.22 8.64 -2.63
CA ILE A 142 -21.46 9.35 -1.59
C ILE A 142 -22.39 9.59 -0.39
N GLY A 143 -21.94 9.17 0.80
CA GLY A 143 -22.71 9.25 2.04
C GLY A 143 -23.58 8.02 2.35
N ASN A 144 -23.83 7.13 1.39
CA ASN A 144 -24.56 5.89 1.62
C ASN A 144 -23.91 4.71 0.89
N LYS A 145 -23.01 4.01 1.58
CA LYS A 145 -22.26 2.87 1.01
C LYS A 145 -23.12 1.65 0.69
N SER A 146 -24.32 1.57 1.22
CA SER A 146 -25.24 0.46 0.97
C SER A 146 -26.03 0.66 -0.32
N GLU A 147 -26.06 1.87 -0.86
CA GLU A 147 -26.78 2.20 -2.10
C GLU A 147 -25.81 2.09 -3.28
N THR A 148 -25.79 0.93 -3.92
CA THR A 148 -25.03 0.71 -5.16
C THR A 148 -25.75 1.37 -6.35
N ILE A 149 -24.94 1.84 -7.31
CA ILE A 149 -25.43 2.52 -8.52
C ILE A 149 -25.11 1.64 -9.72
N GLU A 150 -26.12 1.33 -10.52
CA GLU A 150 -25.92 0.71 -11.82
C GLU A 150 -25.51 1.77 -12.84
N LEU A 151 -24.45 1.51 -13.59
CA LEU A 151 -23.90 2.45 -14.59
C LEU A 151 -24.40 2.15 -16.00
N GLU A 152 -25.03 1.01 -16.23
CA GLU A 152 -25.50 0.61 -17.55
C GLU A 152 -26.49 1.66 -18.15
N ASN A 153 -26.24 1.99 -19.41
CA ASN A 153 -27.05 2.97 -20.17
C ASN A 153 -27.11 4.38 -19.56
N ARG A 154 -26.07 4.77 -18.76
CA ARG A 154 -25.98 6.12 -18.17
C ARG A 154 -24.82 6.90 -18.75
N SER A 155 -25.03 8.19 -18.96
CA SER A 155 -23.91 9.11 -19.20
C SER A 155 -23.20 9.40 -17.90
N VAL A 156 -21.89 9.13 -17.86
CA VAL A 156 -21.06 9.24 -16.65
C VAL A 156 -19.93 10.25 -16.89
N VAL A 157 -19.74 11.16 -15.92
CA VAL A 157 -18.55 12.03 -15.87
C VAL A 157 -17.59 11.47 -14.86
N LEU A 158 -16.40 11.04 -15.31
CA LEU A 158 -15.35 10.55 -14.43
C LEU A 158 -14.47 11.70 -13.96
N PHE A 159 -14.51 11.97 -12.66
CA PHE A 159 -13.58 12.89 -11.99
C PHE A 159 -12.60 12.10 -11.10
N THR A 160 -11.29 12.23 -11.33
CA THR A 160 -10.28 11.44 -10.64
C THR A 160 -9.00 12.25 -10.43
N GLY A 161 -8.34 12.05 -9.27
CA GLY A 161 -7.02 12.60 -8.94
C GLY A 161 -5.86 11.62 -9.18
N ILE A 162 -6.10 10.44 -9.77
CA ILE A 162 -5.03 9.47 -10.06
C ILE A 162 -4.33 9.80 -11.39
N SER A 163 -3.02 9.59 -11.44
CA SER A 163 -2.19 9.91 -12.61
C SER A 163 -2.51 9.09 -13.86
N ASN A 164 -2.99 7.85 -13.68
CA ASN A 164 -3.41 6.97 -14.77
C ASN A 164 -4.78 6.38 -14.46
N ASN A 165 -5.78 6.80 -15.22
CA ASN A 165 -7.19 6.40 -15.07
C ASN A 165 -7.64 5.31 -16.05
N ALA A 166 -6.74 4.76 -16.89
CA ALA A 166 -7.08 3.80 -17.94
C ALA A 166 -7.83 2.57 -17.40
N HIS A 167 -7.45 2.07 -16.22
CA HIS A 167 -8.12 0.92 -15.60
C HIS A 167 -9.56 1.23 -15.18
N ILE A 168 -9.80 2.40 -14.57
CA ILE A 168 -11.14 2.77 -14.13
C ILE A 168 -12.05 3.14 -15.33
N ARG A 169 -11.48 3.76 -16.36
CA ARG A 169 -12.23 3.99 -17.62
C ARG A 169 -12.71 2.69 -18.22
N LYS A 170 -11.82 1.71 -18.40
CA LYS A 170 -12.17 0.39 -18.93
C LYS A 170 -13.22 -0.34 -18.10
N TYR A 171 -13.31 -0.05 -16.81
CA TYR A 171 -14.34 -0.64 -15.94
C TYR A 171 -15.73 0.04 -16.12
N ILE A 172 -15.74 1.33 -16.45
CA ILE A 172 -16.95 2.13 -16.61
C ILE A 172 -17.55 1.99 -18.03
N GLU A 173 -16.70 1.82 -19.05
CA GLU A 173 -17.06 1.54 -20.45
C GLU A 173 -17.56 0.11 -20.61
#